data_63406f0eab5c54da0f15cdba2d4950e1
#
_entry.id   63406f0eab5c54da0f15cdba2d4950e1
#
_cell.length_a   1.000
_cell.length_b   1.000
_cell.length_c   1.000
_cell.angle_alpha   90.00
_cell.angle_beta   90.00
_cell.angle_gamma   90.00
#
_symmetry.space_group_name_H-M   'P 1'
#
loop_
_entity.id
_entity.type
_entity.pdbx_description
1 polymer ?
#
loop_
_entity_poly.entity_id
_entity_poly.type
_entity_poly.pdbx_seq_one_letter_code
_entity_poly.pdbx_strand_id
1 'polypeptide(L)'
;MVFKKMLSAFGVGGPSVDTVLTNPNTRPGLTLDGQVNLVGGDAEAAIEQVVIGLVTRVEVEGHDTEYAGTMEFHRMAVSGPLQLAPKQQLSIPFQLPVPWETPITDVYGQRLHGMTMGLRTELAIARAVDKSDLDQVAVHPLPVHERILEAFQRLGFRFKHADLERGHIRGVQQTLPFYQEIEFFASPQYASTIREVELTFVTSQRGVEVILECDKRGGFLSAGHDAFGRYQVSHTDVDRVDWAQVVDGWLRETTSRYGSLRSQYGPSHGHGHSRGHGMGGMVAGAALGVAGGMIAGEMIEESFEGDFGDFGGDE
;
A
#
# COMPACT_ATOMS: atom_id res chain seq x y z
N MET A 1 -31.44 -8.97 34.43
CA MET A 1 -30.68 -9.63 33.36
C MET A 1 -30.93 -9.02 31.98
N VAL A 2 -32.16 -8.62 31.62
CA VAL A 2 -32.52 -8.06 30.31
C VAL A 2 -31.77 -6.75 29.99
N PHE A 3 -31.64 -5.85 31.00
CA PHE A 3 -31.00 -4.54 30.83
C PHE A 3 -29.49 -4.63 30.52
N LYS A 4 -28.75 -5.57 31.14
CA LYS A 4 -27.33 -5.82 30.80
C LYS A 4 -27.14 -6.37 29.40
N LYS A 5 -28.04 -7.24 28.89
CA LYS A 5 -28.02 -7.74 27.50
C LYS A 5 -28.34 -6.64 26.48
N MET A 6 -29.22 -5.69 26.84
CA MET A 6 -29.50 -4.52 25.97
C MET A 6 -28.28 -3.59 25.91
N LEU A 7 -27.63 -3.29 27.01
CA LEU A 7 -26.43 -2.45 27.06
C LEU A 7 -25.26 -3.08 26.29
N SER A 8 -25.05 -4.39 26.40
CA SER A 8 -24.01 -5.10 25.63
C SER A 8 -24.28 -5.12 24.13
N ALA A 9 -25.57 -5.09 23.70
CA ALA A 9 -25.91 -4.94 22.29
C ALA A 9 -25.49 -3.57 21.71
N PHE A 10 -25.35 -2.54 22.57
CA PHE A 10 -24.79 -1.23 22.22
C PHE A 10 -23.29 -1.09 22.54
N GLY A 11 -22.60 -2.21 22.81
CA GLY A 11 -21.15 -2.23 23.05
C GLY A 11 -20.72 -1.85 24.46
N VAL A 12 -21.64 -1.48 25.38
CA VAL A 12 -21.34 -1.13 26.78
C VAL A 12 -21.28 -2.39 27.62
N GLY A 13 -20.14 -2.66 28.28
CA GLY A 13 -19.92 -3.88 29.07
C GLY A 13 -19.85 -5.17 28.24
N GLY A 14 -19.65 -5.08 26.93
CA GLY A 14 -19.40 -6.18 26.01
C GLY A 14 -17.97 -6.71 26.11
N PRO A 15 -17.63 -7.75 25.33
CA PRO A 15 -16.27 -8.23 25.21
C PRO A 15 -15.32 -7.15 24.67
N SER A 16 -14.03 -7.30 24.94
CA SER A 16 -12.97 -6.51 24.34
C SER A 16 -11.99 -7.40 23.59
N VAL A 17 -11.33 -6.83 22.59
CA VAL A 17 -10.26 -7.43 21.81
C VAL A 17 -9.06 -6.50 21.86
N ASP A 18 -7.87 -7.09 21.94
CA ASP A 18 -6.58 -6.42 21.91
C ASP A 18 -5.60 -7.37 21.21
N THR A 19 -4.86 -6.87 20.27
CA THR A 19 -3.90 -7.67 19.49
C THR A 19 -2.48 -7.26 19.86
N VAL A 20 -1.63 -8.24 20.03
CA VAL A 20 -0.22 -8.02 20.37
C VAL A 20 0.64 -8.71 19.32
N LEU A 21 1.32 -7.92 18.50
CA LEU A 21 2.33 -8.40 17.58
C LEU A 21 3.62 -8.75 18.33
N THR A 22 4.20 -9.91 18.05
CA THR A 22 5.51 -10.30 18.58
C THR A 22 6.61 -9.37 18.07
N ASN A 23 6.49 -8.97 16.81
CA ASN A 23 7.32 -7.96 16.16
C ASN A 23 6.46 -7.23 15.12
N PRO A 24 6.23 -5.91 15.26
CA PRO A 24 5.47 -5.15 14.28
C PRO A 24 6.24 -4.88 12.98
N ASN A 25 7.51 -5.26 12.91
CA ASN A 25 8.33 -5.09 11.72
C ASN A 25 8.32 -6.36 10.88
N THR A 26 8.05 -6.21 9.58
CA THR A 26 8.00 -7.31 8.63
C THR A 26 8.60 -6.92 7.27
N ARG A 27 8.53 -7.82 6.31
CA ARG A 27 8.90 -7.63 4.89
C ARG A 27 7.94 -8.38 4.00
N PRO A 28 7.77 -8.01 2.73
CA PRO A 28 7.00 -8.80 1.77
C PRO A 28 7.44 -10.28 1.77
N GLY A 29 6.47 -11.20 1.79
CA GLY A 29 6.72 -12.64 1.80
C GLY A 29 7.11 -13.26 3.14
N LEU A 30 7.27 -12.47 4.21
CA LEU A 30 7.48 -12.97 5.58
C LEU A 30 6.15 -13.24 6.29
N THR A 31 6.23 -13.53 7.58
CA THR A 31 5.08 -13.80 8.46
C THR A 31 5.05 -12.79 9.59
N LEU A 32 3.87 -12.27 9.91
CA LEU A 32 3.60 -11.55 11.16
C LEU A 32 3.06 -12.54 12.19
N ASP A 33 3.75 -12.64 13.32
CA ASP A 33 3.38 -13.49 14.44
C ASP A 33 2.81 -12.63 15.56
N GLY A 34 1.77 -13.13 16.22
CA GLY A 34 1.14 -12.42 17.33
C GLY A 34 0.10 -13.26 18.04
N GLN A 35 -0.66 -12.59 18.89
CA GLN A 35 -1.80 -13.17 19.57
C GLN A 35 -2.94 -12.16 19.68
N VAL A 36 -4.17 -12.64 19.53
CA VAL A 36 -5.38 -11.87 19.82
C VAL A 36 -5.84 -12.22 21.23
N ASN A 37 -5.93 -11.24 22.09
CA ASN A 37 -6.39 -11.35 23.46
C ASN A 37 -7.85 -10.92 23.55
N LEU A 38 -8.71 -11.83 23.98
CA LEU A 38 -10.12 -11.56 24.22
C LEU A 38 -10.41 -11.52 25.70
N VAL A 39 -11.20 -10.54 26.12
CA VAL A 39 -11.70 -10.48 27.50
C VAL A 39 -13.23 -10.41 27.46
N GLY A 40 -13.89 -11.37 28.11
CA GLY A 40 -15.34 -11.43 28.21
C GLY A 40 -15.91 -10.22 28.95
N GLY A 41 -17.06 -9.76 28.48
CA GLY A 41 -17.79 -8.65 29.07
C GLY A 41 -18.48 -8.98 30.39
N ASP A 42 -19.58 -8.29 30.70
CA ASP A 42 -20.40 -8.52 31.89
C ASP A 42 -21.39 -9.69 31.75
N ALA A 43 -21.60 -10.17 30.52
CA ALA A 43 -22.44 -11.31 30.20
C ALA A 43 -21.70 -12.23 29.22
N GLU A 44 -22.12 -13.48 29.15
CA GLU A 44 -21.66 -14.43 28.15
C GLU A 44 -21.96 -13.88 26.76
N ALA A 45 -20.99 -14.01 25.85
CA ALA A 45 -21.08 -13.60 24.46
C ALA A 45 -20.76 -14.76 23.50
N ALA A 46 -21.59 -14.91 22.48
CA ALA A 46 -21.29 -15.81 21.37
C ALA A 46 -20.48 -15.04 20.34
N ILE A 47 -19.23 -15.43 20.16
CA ILE A 47 -18.34 -14.92 19.13
C ILE A 47 -18.55 -15.74 17.88
N GLU A 48 -18.83 -15.10 16.75
CA GLU A 48 -19.03 -15.78 15.46
C GLU A 48 -17.69 -16.09 14.81
N GLN A 49 -16.76 -15.13 14.86
CA GLN A 49 -15.40 -15.29 14.36
C GLN A 49 -14.47 -14.22 14.92
N VAL A 50 -13.18 -14.50 14.87
CA VAL A 50 -12.10 -13.54 15.05
C VAL A 50 -11.30 -13.49 13.78
N VAL A 51 -11.14 -12.31 13.21
CA VAL A 51 -10.46 -12.11 11.93
C VAL A 51 -9.40 -11.05 12.08
N ILE A 52 -8.25 -11.26 11.44
CA ILE A 52 -7.20 -10.25 11.29
C ILE A 52 -7.03 -9.91 9.82
N GLY A 53 -6.66 -8.66 9.53
CA GLY A 53 -6.43 -8.22 8.15
C GLY A 53 -5.43 -7.08 8.06
N LEU A 54 -4.63 -7.07 6.99
CA LEU A 54 -3.76 -5.94 6.68
C LEU A 54 -4.58 -4.84 6.00
N VAL A 55 -4.46 -3.63 6.53
CA VAL A 55 -5.13 -2.43 6.03
C VAL A 55 -4.12 -1.34 5.71
N THR A 56 -4.42 -0.55 4.69
CA THR A 56 -3.60 0.58 4.26
C THR A 56 -4.48 1.69 3.69
N ARG A 57 -3.93 2.89 3.46
CA ARG A 57 -4.60 3.96 2.72
C ARG A 57 -4.24 3.85 1.24
N VAL A 58 -5.23 3.96 0.38
CA VAL A 58 -5.08 3.89 -1.07
C VAL A 58 -5.71 5.12 -1.69
N GLU A 59 -5.03 5.78 -2.60
CA GLU A 59 -5.55 6.89 -3.36
C GLU A 59 -6.50 6.38 -4.46
N VAL A 60 -7.58 7.12 -4.64
CA VAL A 60 -8.57 6.81 -5.65
C VAL A 60 -8.77 8.06 -6.49
N GLU A 61 -8.37 7.99 -7.75
CA GLU A 61 -8.65 9.05 -8.71
C GLU A 61 -10.16 9.22 -8.90
N GLY A 62 -10.69 10.37 -8.53
CA GLY A 62 -12.06 10.80 -8.82
C GLY A 62 -12.08 11.72 -10.04
N HIS A 63 -13.28 11.96 -10.63
CA HIS A 63 -13.42 12.82 -11.81
C HIS A 63 -12.96 14.28 -11.59
N ASP A 64 -12.94 14.76 -10.34
CA ASP A 64 -12.53 16.14 -9.99
C ASP A 64 -11.72 16.25 -8.70
N THR A 65 -11.49 15.16 -7.95
CA THR A 65 -10.79 15.15 -6.68
C THR A 65 -10.14 13.79 -6.42
N GLU A 66 -8.89 13.82 -5.98
CA GLU A 66 -8.23 12.67 -5.37
C GLU A 66 -8.74 12.54 -3.93
N TYR A 67 -9.07 11.33 -3.51
CA TYR A 67 -9.36 11.03 -2.11
C TYR A 67 -8.69 9.71 -1.70
N ALA A 68 -8.14 9.69 -0.50
CA ALA A 68 -7.56 8.48 0.07
C ALA A 68 -8.61 7.75 0.90
N GLY A 69 -8.71 6.43 0.72
CA GLY A 69 -9.60 5.57 1.49
C GLY A 69 -8.88 4.38 2.10
N THR A 70 -9.33 3.92 3.27
CA THR A 70 -8.76 2.72 3.89
C THR A 70 -9.21 1.47 3.13
N MET A 71 -8.23 0.61 2.78
CA MET A 71 -8.48 -0.65 2.09
C MET A 71 -7.88 -1.81 2.87
N GLU A 72 -8.71 -2.83 3.16
CA GLU A 72 -8.23 -4.14 3.59
C GLU A 72 -7.88 -4.98 2.36
N PHE A 73 -6.66 -5.50 2.30
CA PHE A 73 -6.18 -6.22 1.12
C PHE A 73 -5.72 -7.66 1.41
N HIS A 74 -5.61 -8.02 2.68
CA HIS A 74 -5.29 -9.39 3.09
C HIS A 74 -6.02 -9.72 4.37
N ARG A 75 -6.71 -10.87 4.43
CA ARG A 75 -7.60 -11.22 5.55
C ARG A 75 -7.45 -12.69 5.93
N MET A 76 -7.43 -13.00 7.23
CA MET A 76 -7.33 -14.36 7.75
C MET A 76 -8.21 -14.52 9.00
N ALA A 77 -9.02 -15.57 9.04
CA ALA A 77 -9.72 -15.97 10.25
C ALA A 77 -8.75 -16.71 11.19
N VAL A 78 -8.65 -16.24 12.43
CA VAL A 78 -7.81 -16.84 13.49
C VAL A 78 -8.62 -17.72 14.44
N SER A 79 -9.93 -17.51 14.48
CA SER A 79 -10.87 -18.38 15.21
C SER A 79 -12.23 -18.40 14.55
N GLY A 80 -12.86 -19.58 14.59
CA GLY A 80 -14.28 -19.76 14.32
C GLY A 80 -15.16 -19.48 15.52
N PRO A 81 -16.43 -19.94 15.50
CA PRO A 81 -17.39 -19.68 16.57
C PRO A 81 -16.93 -20.22 17.93
N LEU A 82 -17.04 -19.37 18.96
CA LEU A 82 -16.73 -19.74 20.33
C LEU A 82 -17.66 -19.01 21.33
N GLN A 83 -17.78 -19.56 22.56
CA GLN A 83 -18.47 -18.90 23.65
C GLN A 83 -17.45 -18.27 24.59
N LEU A 84 -17.63 -16.98 24.89
CA LEU A 84 -16.78 -16.25 25.81
C LEU A 84 -17.56 -15.95 27.10
N ALA A 85 -17.18 -16.60 28.20
CA ALA A 85 -17.83 -16.42 29.48
C ALA A 85 -17.52 -15.01 30.04
N PRO A 86 -18.36 -14.48 30.99
CA PRO A 86 -18.08 -13.20 31.60
C PRO A 86 -16.69 -13.16 32.23
N LYS A 87 -15.93 -12.11 31.92
CA LYS A 87 -14.56 -11.87 32.41
C LYS A 87 -13.54 -12.97 32.07
N GLN A 88 -13.90 -13.91 31.22
CA GLN A 88 -12.96 -14.91 30.70
C GLN A 88 -11.88 -14.21 29.86
N GLN A 89 -10.64 -14.62 30.06
CA GLN A 89 -9.52 -14.23 29.23
C GLN A 89 -9.15 -15.40 28.30
N LEU A 90 -8.97 -15.09 27.02
CA LEU A 90 -8.59 -16.08 26.01
C LEU A 90 -7.57 -15.43 25.07
N SER A 91 -6.41 -16.06 24.90
CA SER A 91 -5.40 -15.65 23.92
C SER A 91 -5.36 -16.64 22.76
N ILE A 92 -5.43 -16.13 21.55
CA ILE A 92 -5.44 -16.91 20.31
C ILE A 92 -4.18 -16.54 19.52
N PRO A 93 -3.16 -17.41 19.46
CA PRO A 93 -1.95 -17.14 18.66
C PRO A 93 -2.28 -17.22 17.17
N PHE A 94 -1.56 -16.42 16.39
CA PHE A 94 -1.66 -16.44 14.94
C PHE A 94 -0.31 -16.30 14.24
N GLN A 95 -0.29 -16.71 12.98
CA GLN A 95 0.79 -16.50 12.02
C GLN A 95 0.14 -16.02 10.72
N LEU A 96 0.32 -14.73 10.38
CA LEU A 96 -0.24 -14.13 9.18
C LEU A 96 0.84 -14.04 8.08
N PRO A 97 0.75 -14.82 7.00
CA PRO A 97 1.64 -14.67 5.86
C PRO A 97 1.45 -13.29 5.21
N VAL A 98 2.52 -12.54 5.06
CA VAL A 98 2.50 -11.23 4.41
C VAL A 98 2.58 -11.40 2.90
N PRO A 99 1.64 -10.88 2.10
CA PRO A 99 1.71 -10.98 0.65
C PRO A 99 3.02 -10.42 0.08
N TRP A 100 3.51 -11.01 -1.01
CA TRP A 100 4.74 -10.56 -1.68
C TRP A 100 4.65 -9.14 -2.24
N GLU A 101 3.45 -8.70 -2.64
CA GLU A 101 3.19 -7.36 -3.18
C GLU A 101 2.85 -6.33 -2.08
N THR A 102 2.98 -6.69 -0.79
CA THR A 102 2.71 -5.75 0.30
C THR A 102 3.60 -4.51 0.16
N PRO A 103 3.02 -3.30 0.17
CA PRO A 103 3.78 -2.05 0.05
C PRO A 103 4.78 -1.88 1.18
N ILE A 104 5.92 -1.26 0.87
CA ILE A 104 6.91 -0.89 1.89
C ILE A 104 6.51 0.43 2.54
N THR A 105 6.67 0.52 3.86
CA THR A 105 6.34 1.71 4.64
C THR A 105 7.54 2.41 5.23
N ASP A 106 8.68 1.72 5.27
CA ASP A 106 9.90 2.19 5.91
C ASP A 106 11.11 1.87 5.04
N VAL A 107 12.03 2.83 4.92
CA VAL A 107 13.30 2.67 4.21
C VAL A 107 14.42 3.23 5.09
N TYR A 108 15.47 2.43 5.34
CA TYR A 108 16.61 2.76 6.19
C TYR A 108 16.22 3.24 7.61
N GLY A 109 15.14 2.65 8.17
CA GLY A 109 14.64 3.00 9.49
C GLY A 109 13.88 4.33 9.55
N GLN A 110 13.57 4.92 8.39
CA GLN A 110 12.74 6.10 8.26
C GLN A 110 11.43 5.74 7.58
N ARG A 111 10.33 6.23 8.12
CA ARG A 111 9.01 6.05 7.52
C ARG A 111 8.91 6.82 6.19
N LEU A 112 8.37 6.15 5.18
CA LEU A 112 8.04 6.79 3.92
C LEU A 112 6.84 7.72 4.12
N HIS A 113 7.01 9.00 3.80
CA HIS A 113 5.91 9.96 3.82
C HIS A 113 4.83 9.54 2.83
N GLY A 114 3.58 9.57 3.26
CA GLY A 114 2.41 9.11 2.50
C GLY A 114 1.99 7.66 2.81
N MET A 115 2.86 6.85 3.43
CA MET A 115 2.59 5.43 3.66
C MET A 115 2.09 5.12 5.07
N THR A 116 1.03 4.32 5.14
CA THR A 116 0.50 3.76 6.40
C THR A 116 0.19 2.28 6.22
N MET A 117 0.39 1.48 7.28
CA MET A 117 0.03 0.07 7.30
C MET A 117 -0.40 -0.33 8.71
N GLY A 118 -1.49 -1.06 8.81
CA GLY A 118 -1.99 -1.57 10.08
C GLY A 118 -2.45 -3.02 9.98
N LEU A 119 -2.43 -3.71 11.11
CA LEU A 119 -3.11 -4.98 11.32
C LEU A 119 -4.41 -4.70 12.05
N ARG A 120 -5.54 -4.82 11.36
CA ARG A 120 -6.86 -4.71 11.95
C ARG A 120 -7.32 -6.06 12.47
N THR A 121 -7.84 -6.08 13.69
CA THR A 121 -8.52 -7.24 14.27
C THR A 121 -10.00 -6.95 14.39
N GLU A 122 -10.84 -7.86 13.93
CA GLU A 122 -12.30 -7.81 14.05
C GLU A 122 -12.81 -8.97 14.91
N LEU A 123 -13.59 -8.65 15.92
CA LEU A 123 -14.31 -9.58 16.74
C LEU A 123 -15.80 -9.50 16.42
N ALA A 124 -16.29 -10.44 15.60
CA ALA A 124 -17.71 -10.52 15.24
C ALA A 124 -18.50 -11.15 16.39
N ILE A 125 -19.46 -10.39 16.93
CA ILE A 125 -20.24 -10.78 18.11
C ILE A 125 -21.70 -10.97 17.71
N ALA A 126 -22.25 -12.16 17.94
CA ALA A 126 -23.64 -12.46 17.62
C ALA A 126 -24.61 -11.48 18.30
N ARG A 127 -25.42 -10.78 17.51
CA ARG A 127 -26.47 -9.84 17.97
C ARG A 127 -25.94 -8.66 18.81
N ALA A 128 -24.73 -8.25 18.60
CA ALA A 128 -24.13 -7.08 19.25
C ALA A 128 -23.26 -6.31 18.24
N VAL A 129 -22.80 -5.13 18.62
CA VAL A 129 -21.84 -4.36 17.83
C VAL A 129 -20.48 -5.06 17.90
N ASP A 130 -19.87 -5.26 16.75
CA ASP A 130 -18.54 -5.83 16.62
C ASP A 130 -17.49 -4.93 17.30
N LYS A 131 -16.39 -5.53 17.71
CA LYS A 131 -15.24 -4.84 18.27
C LYS A 131 -14.06 -4.97 17.35
N SER A 132 -13.26 -3.97 17.31
CA SER A 132 -12.05 -3.95 16.48
C SER A 132 -10.87 -3.39 17.27
N ASP A 133 -9.69 -3.72 16.80
CA ASP A 133 -8.41 -3.21 17.23
C ASP A 133 -7.54 -2.94 16.01
N LEU A 134 -6.59 -2.02 16.09
CA LEU A 134 -5.72 -1.63 15.00
C LEU A 134 -4.29 -1.40 15.50
N ASP A 135 -3.38 -2.25 15.06
CA ASP A 135 -1.96 -2.18 15.40
C ASP A 135 -1.13 -1.70 14.21
N GLN A 136 -0.21 -0.81 14.45
CA GLN A 136 0.71 -0.36 13.41
C GLN A 136 1.67 -1.46 12.97
N VAL A 137 1.90 -1.57 11.66
CA VAL A 137 2.86 -2.48 11.04
C VAL A 137 3.87 -1.68 10.23
N ALA A 138 5.17 -1.97 10.42
CA ALA A 138 6.23 -1.44 9.59
C ALA A 138 6.68 -2.51 8.58
N VAL A 139 6.59 -2.18 7.30
CA VAL A 139 6.98 -3.07 6.20
C VAL A 139 8.26 -2.56 5.57
N HIS A 140 9.36 -3.25 5.85
CA HIS A 140 10.69 -2.92 5.33
C HIS A 140 10.93 -3.49 3.93
N PRO A 141 11.74 -2.85 3.09
CA PRO A 141 12.09 -3.35 1.77
C PRO A 141 12.85 -4.67 1.83
N LEU A 142 12.68 -5.50 0.81
CA LEU A 142 13.57 -6.65 0.58
C LEU A 142 14.98 -6.16 0.19
N PRO A 143 16.03 -6.98 0.38
CA PRO A 143 17.40 -6.58 0.03
C PRO A 143 17.55 -6.07 -1.41
N VAL A 144 16.83 -6.65 -2.37
CA VAL A 144 16.87 -6.19 -3.77
C VAL A 144 16.22 -4.82 -3.94
N HIS A 145 15.13 -4.52 -3.21
CA HIS A 145 14.53 -3.19 -3.19
C HIS A 145 15.51 -2.16 -2.60
N GLU A 146 16.16 -2.51 -1.48
CA GLU A 146 17.17 -1.65 -0.82
C GLU A 146 18.28 -1.28 -1.81
N ARG A 147 18.81 -2.23 -2.57
CA ARG A 147 19.88 -1.96 -3.56
C ARG A 147 19.42 -1.02 -4.68
N ILE A 148 18.18 -1.18 -5.16
CA ILE A 148 17.64 -0.30 -6.20
C ILE A 148 17.43 1.11 -5.64
N LEU A 149 16.84 1.25 -4.45
CA LEU A 149 16.65 2.54 -3.78
C LEU A 149 17.98 3.25 -3.49
N GLU A 150 18.99 2.48 -3.02
CA GLU A 150 20.36 2.98 -2.87
C GLU A 150 20.97 3.47 -4.18
N ALA A 151 20.69 2.78 -5.30
CA ALA A 151 21.17 3.19 -6.61
C ALA A 151 20.54 4.53 -7.05
N PHE A 152 19.24 4.73 -6.81
CA PHE A 152 18.60 6.04 -7.05
C PHE A 152 19.26 7.16 -6.24
N GLN A 153 19.54 6.90 -4.96
CA GLN A 153 20.23 7.88 -4.10
C GLN A 153 21.66 8.18 -4.60
N ARG A 154 22.42 7.13 -4.96
CA ARG A 154 23.79 7.27 -5.51
C ARG A 154 23.83 8.03 -6.83
N LEU A 155 22.79 7.89 -7.67
CA LEU A 155 22.62 8.64 -8.91
C LEU A 155 22.12 10.07 -8.69
N GLY A 156 21.88 10.48 -7.42
CA GLY A 156 21.51 11.84 -7.04
C GLY A 156 20.01 12.14 -7.14
N PHE A 157 19.17 11.13 -7.29
CA PHE A 157 17.72 11.29 -7.15
C PHE A 157 17.35 11.54 -5.69
N ARG A 158 16.33 12.37 -5.47
CA ARG A 158 15.85 12.69 -4.13
C ARG A 158 14.43 12.22 -3.97
N PHE A 159 14.16 11.45 -2.92
CA PHE A 159 12.82 11.03 -2.57
C PHE A 159 11.87 12.24 -2.48
N LYS A 160 10.67 12.11 -3.02
CA LYS A 160 9.63 13.12 -3.03
C LYS A 160 8.45 12.68 -2.17
N HIS A 161 7.83 11.58 -2.51
CA HIS A 161 6.62 11.05 -1.90
C HIS A 161 6.51 9.54 -2.16
N ALA A 162 5.60 8.86 -1.47
CA ALA A 162 5.14 7.53 -1.81
C ALA A 162 3.65 7.44 -1.50
N ASP A 163 2.92 6.78 -2.38
CA ASP A 163 1.48 6.57 -2.27
C ASP A 163 1.07 5.20 -2.82
N LEU A 164 -0.21 4.89 -2.74
CA LEU A 164 -0.80 3.67 -3.28
C LEU A 164 -1.91 4.04 -4.25
N GLU A 165 -1.69 3.72 -5.52
CA GLU A 165 -2.66 3.93 -6.58
C GLU A 165 -3.58 2.74 -6.77
N ARG A 166 -4.91 2.99 -6.79
CA ARG A 166 -5.89 1.95 -7.06
C ARG A 166 -5.90 1.60 -8.53
N GLY A 167 -5.49 0.38 -8.88
CA GLY A 167 -5.47 -0.06 -10.26
C GLY A 167 -4.61 -1.30 -10.49
N HIS A 168 -4.44 -1.62 -11.78
CA HIS A 168 -3.57 -2.69 -12.23
C HIS A 168 -2.67 -2.19 -13.35
N ILE A 169 -1.38 -2.40 -13.21
CA ILE A 169 -0.38 -2.03 -14.20
C ILE A 169 -0.53 -2.98 -15.41
N ARG A 170 -0.73 -2.41 -16.58
CA ARG A 170 -0.97 -3.18 -17.81
C ARG A 170 0.19 -4.11 -18.16
N GLY A 171 -0.13 -5.39 -18.32
CA GLY A 171 0.85 -6.41 -18.72
C GLY A 171 1.71 -6.94 -17.59
N VAL A 172 1.47 -6.52 -16.34
CA VAL A 172 2.13 -7.00 -15.13
C VAL A 172 1.23 -8.00 -14.42
N GLN A 173 1.80 -9.06 -13.85
CA GLN A 173 1.05 -10.01 -13.02
C GLN A 173 0.96 -9.52 -11.59
N GLN A 174 0.00 -8.65 -11.36
CA GLN A 174 -0.29 -8.05 -10.05
C GLN A 174 -1.47 -8.78 -9.43
N THR A 175 -1.40 -9.06 -8.12
CA THR A 175 -2.46 -9.75 -7.36
C THR A 175 -3.27 -8.80 -6.49
N LEU A 176 -2.66 -7.69 -6.02
CA LEU A 176 -3.35 -6.67 -5.25
C LEU A 176 -4.09 -5.69 -6.17
N PRO A 177 -5.22 -5.10 -5.71
CA PRO A 177 -6.02 -4.16 -6.50
C PRO A 177 -5.43 -2.73 -6.54
N PHE A 178 -4.21 -2.56 -6.09
CA PHE A 178 -3.45 -1.31 -6.06
C PHE A 178 -1.96 -1.63 -6.20
N TYR A 179 -1.16 -0.60 -6.47
CA TYR A 179 0.30 -0.69 -6.51
C TYR A 179 0.91 0.52 -5.82
N GLN A 180 2.16 0.41 -5.39
CA GLN A 180 2.89 1.49 -4.74
C GLN A 180 3.73 2.25 -5.75
N GLU A 181 3.61 3.58 -5.74
CA GLU A 181 4.52 4.49 -6.41
C GLU A 181 5.47 5.12 -5.40
N ILE A 182 6.75 5.13 -5.73
CA ILE A 182 7.81 5.78 -4.97
C ILE A 182 8.41 6.85 -5.87
N GLU A 183 8.07 8.08 -5.59
CA GLU A 183 8.41 9.22 -6.41
C GLU A 183 9.76 9.84 -6.05
N PHE A 184 10.49 10.22 -7.07
CA PHE A 184 11.77 10.90 -6.94
C PHE A 184 11.85 12.16 -7.81
N PHE A 185 12.37 13.24 -7.26
CA PHE A 185 12.84 14.36 -8.07
C PHE A 185 14.05 13.93 -8.90
N ALA A 186 14.07 14.32 -10.17
CA ALA A 186 15.17 13.99 -11.07
C ALA A 186 16.51 14.51 -10.54
N SER A 187 17.55 13.69 -10.71
CA SER A 187 18.92 14.10 -10.40
C SER A 187 19.42 15.17 -11.42
N PRO A 188 20.42 15.96 -11.08
CA PRO A 188 20.99 16.97 -11.97
C PRO A 188 21.40 16.44 -13.34
N GLN A 189 21.86 15.18 -13.40
CA GLN A 189 22.24 14.51 -14.66
C GLN A 189 21.05 14.31 -15.59
N TYR A 190 19.85 14.09 -15.06
CA TYR A 190 18.64 13.82 -15.81
C TYR A 190 17.66 15.01 -15.90
N ALA A 191 17.89 16.07 -15.11
CA ALA A 191 16.98 17.20 -14.97
C ALA A 191 16.66 17.98 -16.25
N SER A 192 17.47 17.81 -17.32
CA SER A 192 17.17 18.40 -18.63
C SER A 192 16.10 17.62 -19.42
N THR A 193 15.87 16.35 -19.10
CA THR A 193 14.98 15.45 -19.83
C THR A 193 13.83 14.91 -19.00
N ILE A 194 14.05 14.71 -17.72
CA ILE A 194 13.09 14.15 -16.77
C ILE A 194 12.79 15.20 -15.69
N ARG A 195 11.55 15.30 -15.26
CA ARG A 195 11.13 16.11 -14.10
C ARG A 195 11.11 15.24 -12.84
N GLU A 196 10.44 14.11 -12.93
CA GLU A 196 10.21 13.18 -11.86
C GLU A 196 10.32 11.73 -12.37
N VAL A 197 10.60 10.81 -11.48
CA VAL A 197 10.57 9.36 -11.74
C VAL A 197 9.72 8.70 -10.69
N GLU A 198 8.79 7.89 -11.11
CA GLU A 198 8.00 7.00 -10.28
C GLU A 198 8.55 5.58 -10.41
N LEU A 199 8.80 4.97 -9.27
CA LEU A 199 9.35 3.62 -9.15
C LEU A 199 8.31 2.72 -8.49
N THR A 200 7.89 1.68 -9.19
CA THR A 200 6.99 0.65 -8.67
C THR A 200 7.67 -0.72 -8.62
N PHE A 201 7.47 -1.42 -7.51
CA PHE A 201 7.90 -2.80 -7.33
C PHE A 201 6.69 -3.74 -7.34
N VAL A 202 6.61 -4.65 -8.30
CA VAL A 202 5.68 -5.78 -8.24
C VAL A 202 6.47 -7.03 -7.89
N THR A 203 6.38 -7.40 -6.63
CA THR A 203 7.21 -8.44 -6.02
C THR A 203 6.50 -9.78 -6.01
N SER A 204 7.24 -10.83 -6.29
CA SER A 204 6.78 -12.22 -6.22
C SER A 204 7.83 -13.10 -5.53
N GLN A 205 7.50 -14.33 -5.22
CA GLN A 205 8.47 -15.30 -4.71
C GLN A 205 9.67 -15.52 -5.65
N ARG A 206 9.50 -15.28 -6.95
CA ARG A 206 10.55 -15.52 -7.98
C ARG A 206 11.50 -14.34 -8.17
N GLY A 207 11.07 -13.14 -7.86
CA GLY A 207 11.82 -11.91 -8.07
C GLY A 207 10.92 -10.69 -8.07
N VAL A 208 11.46 -9.59 -8.52
CA VAL A 208 10.80 -8.29 -8.56
C VAL A 208 10.71 -7.82 -10.01
N GLU A 209 9.53 -7.42 -10.39
CA GLU A 209 9.31 -6.63 -11.59
C GLU A 209 9.39 -5.15 -11.20
N VAL A 210 10.32 -4.44 -11.81
CA VAL A 210 10.59 -3.03 -11.57
C VAL A 210 9.99 -2.22 -12.70
N ILE A 211 9.09 -1.31 -12.38
CA ILE A 211 8.48 -0.40 -13.35
C ILE A 211 9.01 1.00 -13.05
N LEU A 212 9.45 1.68 -14.11
CA LEU A 212 9.86 3.08 -14.07
C LEU A 212 8.94 3.88 -14.97
N GLU A 213 8.32 4.89 -14.39
CA GLU A 213 7.65 5.95 -15.13
C GLU A 213 8.49 7.23 -15.03
N CYS A 214 8.82 7.81 -16.16
CA CYS A 214 9.62 9.03 -16.21
C CYS A 214 8.76 10.15 -16.76
N ASP A 215 8.37 11.11 -15.89
CA ASP A 215 7.69 12.33 -16.31
C ASP A 215 8.69 13.25 -17.05
N LYS A 216 8.44 13.46 -18.33
CA LYS A 216 9.29 14.30 -19.17
C LYS A 216 8.91 15.75 -19.11
N ARG A 217 9.91 16.62 -19.05
CA ARG A 217 9.69 18.06 -19.24
C ARG A 217 9.14 18.29 -20.63
N GLY A 218 7.85 18.63 -20.72
CA GLY A 218 7.22 19.09 -21.95
C GLY A 218 7.87 20.39 -22.41
N GLY A 219 8.23 20.49 -23.72
CA GLY A 219 8.59 21.76 -24.33
C GLY A 219 7.34 22.64 -24.43
N PHE A 220 7.53 23.96 -24.59
CA PHE A 220 6.45 24.99 -24.65
C PHE A 220 5.31 24.67 -25.66
N LEU A 221 5.49 23.70 -26.55
CA LEU A 221 4.56 23.30 -27.61
C LEU A 221 4.22 21.80 -27.64
N SER A 222 4.67 21.00 -26.68
CA SER A 222 4.34 19.58 -26.60
C SER A 222 3.89 19.22 -25.19
N ALA A 223 2.69 18.62 -25.07
CA ALA A 223 2.30 17.90 -23.87
C ALA A 223 3.38 16.87 -23.56
N GLY A 224 3.92 16.86 -22.35
CA GLY A 224 4.83 15.82 -21.89
C GLY A 224 4.11 14.47 -22.02
N HIS A 225 4.82 13.47 -22.52
CA HIS A 225 4.33 12.11 -22.50
C HIS A 225 5.27 11.31 -21.62
N ASP A 226 4.72 10.54 -20.71
CA ASP A 226 5.45 9.72 -19.79
C ASP A 226 6.14 8.57 -20.53
N ALA A 227 7.34 8.23 -20.09
CA ALA A 227 8.10 7.15 -20.67
C ALA A 227 8.18 6.00 -19.67
N PHE A 228 7.72 4.83 -20.09
CA PHE A 228 7.67 3.62 -19.28
C PHE A 228 8.82 2.66 -19.57
N GLY A 229 9.45 2.16 -18.51
CA GLY A 229 10.41 1.08 -18.51
C GLY A 229 9.93 -0.07 -17.62
N ARG A 230 10.24 -1.31 -18.01
CA ARG A 230 9.88 -2.51 -17.26
C ARG A 230 11.06 -3.46 -17.26
N TYR A 231 11.49 -3.86 -16.06
CA TYR A 231 12.68 -4.65 -15.84
C TYR A 231 12.40 -5.76 -14.82
N GLN A 232 13.04 -6.92 -15.00
CA GLN A 232 12.92 -8.03 -14.08
C GLN A 232 14.25 -8.28 -13.41
N VAL A 233 14.23 -8.46 -12.09
CA VAL A 233 15.39 -8.77 -11.27
C VAL A 233 15.11 -9.95 -10.35
N SER A 234 16.12 -10.76 -10.10
CA SER A 234 16.02 -11.89 -9.17
C SER A 234 16.37 -11.45 -7.75
N HIS A 235 15.76 -12.07 -6.74
CA HIS A 235 16.18 -11.90 -5.34
C HIS A 235 17.65 -12.31 -5.11
N THR A 236 18.24 -13.10 -6.00
CA THR A 236 19.65 -13.54 -5.91
C THR A 236 20.65 -12.57 -6.52
N ASP A 237 20.20 -11.47 -7.16
CA ASP A 237 21.08 -10.52 -7.84
C ASP A 237 21.66 -9.44 -6.92
N VAL A 238 21.23 -9.41 -5.65
CA VAL A 238 21.54 -8.37 -4.64
C VAL A 238 23.03 -7.98 -4.60
N ASP A 239 23.92 -8.97 -4.57
CA ASP A 239 25.36 -8.76 -4.44
C ASP A 239 26.14 -9.08 -5.73
N ARG A 240 25.45 -9.22 -6.88
CA ARG A 240 26.07 -9.69 -8.14
C ARG A 240 26.30 -8.60 -9.17
N VAL A 241 25.65 -7.45 -9.02
CA VAL A 241 25.68 -6.39 -10.02
C VAL A 241 25.97 -5.03 -9.39
N ASP A 242 26.52 -4.11 -10.18
CA ASP A 242 26.56 -2.69 -9.81
C ASP A 242 25.19 -2.07 -10.07
N TRP A 243 24.39 -1.94 -9.03
CA TRP A 243 23.03 -1.45 -9.11
C TRP A 243 22.93 0.00 -9.59
N ALA A 244 23.92 0.86 -9.31
CA ALA A 244 23.95 2.20 -9.84
C ALA A 244 24.09 2.20 -11.37
N GLN A 245 24.94 1.34 -11.92
CA GLN A 245 25.10 1.17 -13.35
C GLN A 245 23.84 0.56 -14.00
N VAL A 246 23.22 -0.42 -13.33
CA VAL A 246 21.99 -1.07 -13.82
C VAL A 246 20.83 -0.06 -13.90
N VAL A 247 20.58 0.68 -12.83
CA VAL A 247 19.51 1.68 -12.75
C VAL A 247 19.77 2.85 -13.72
N ASP A 248 21.03 3.31 -13.86
CA ASP A 248 21.40 4.31 -14.86
C ASP A 248 21.11 3.82 -16.29
N GLY A 249 21.39 2.54 -16.57
CA GLY A 249 21.04 1.90 -17.83
C GLY A 249 19.55 1.89 -18.10
N TRP A 250 18.73 1.51 -17.11
CA TRP A 250 17.27 1.52 -17.21
C TRP A 250 16.71 2.91 -17.50
N LEU A 251 17.18 3.92 -16.76
CA LEU A 251 16.75 5.30 -16.95
C LEU A 251 17.07 5.82 -18.36
N ARG A 252 18.28 5.54 -18.85
CA ARG A 252 18.69 5.88 -20.23
C ARG A 252 17.84 5.18 -21.27
N GLU A 253 17.60 3.89 -21.10
CA GLU A 253 16.77 3.09 -22.00
C GLU A 253 15.33 3.61 -22.02
N THR A 254 14.71 3.80 -20.86
CA THR A 254 13.34 4.32 -20.71
C THR A 254 13.21 5.68 -21.38
N THR A 255 14.18 6.58 -21.20
CA THR A 255 14.13 7.93 -21.78
C THR A 255 14.44 7.95 -23.27
N SER A 256 15.30 7.06 -23.79
CA SER A 256 15.72 7.03 -25.20
C SER A 256 14.70 6.37 -26.13
N ARG A 257 13.99 5.34 -25.68
CA ARG A 257 12.94 4.65 -26.47
C ARG A 257 11.89 5.62 -27.01
N TYR A 258 11.60 6.66 -26.25
CA TYR A 258 10.63 7.67 -26.66
C TYR A 258 11.15 8.67 -27.70
N GLY A 259 12.45 8.93 -27.73
CA GLY A 259 13.09 9.80 -28.75
C GLY A 259 12.99 9.22 -30.16
N SER A 260 13.05 7.89 -30.27
CA SER A 260 13.01 7.18 -31.57
C SER A 260 11.60 7.07 -32.16
N LEU A 261 10.55 6.98 -31.36
CA LEU A 261 9.15 6.99 -31.82
C LEU A 261 8.75 8.35 -32.41
N ARG A 262 9.32 9.45 -31.92
CA ARG A 262 9.06 10.81 -32.42
C ARG A 262 9.71 11.09 -33.79
N SER A 263 10.81 10.44 -34.12
CA SER A 263 11.50 10.61 -35.43
C SER A 263 10.83 9.83 -36.55
N GLN A 264 9.96 8.85 -36.26
CA GLN A 264 9.24 8.07 -37.28
C GLN A 264 7.88 8.65 -37.68
N TYR A 265 7.30 9.54 -36.88
CA TYR A 265 6.06 10.23 -37.22
C TYR A 265 6.35 11.72 -37.41
N GLY A 266 6.74 12.09 -38.64
CA GLY A 266 6.82 13.47 -39.09
C GLY A 266 5.45 14.17 -39.00
N PRO A 267 5.38 15.51 -39.01
CA PRO A 267 4.18 16.29 -38.71
C PRO A 267 3.10 16.09 -39.77
N SER A 268 2.10 15.30 -39.43
CA SER A 268 0.83 15.29 -40.15
C SER A 268 -0.07 16.33 -39.51
N HIS A 269 -0.43 17.37 -40.28
CA HIS A 269 -1.35 18.42 -39.91
C HIS A 269 -2.75 17.83 -39.65
N GLY A 270 -3.27 18.03 -38.44
CA GLY A 270 -4.65 17.71 -38.09
C GLY A 270 -5.08 18.52 -36.89
N HIS A 271 -6.00 19.48 -37.13
CA HIS A 271 -6.60 20.31 -36.06
C HIS A 271 -7.48 19.48 -35.12
N GLY A 272 -7.34 19.70 -33.81
CA GLY A 272 -8.24 19.18 -32.81
C GLY A 272 -7.92 19.73 -31.43
N HIS A 273 -8.76 20.65 -30.93
CA HIS A 273 -8.69 21.14 -29.56
C HIS A 273 -9.05 20.04 -28.58
N SER A 274 -8.19 19.74 -27.61
CA SER A 274 -8.65 19.22 -26.31
C SER A 274 -7.63 19.62 -25.24
N ARG A 275 -8.16 20.14 -24.16
CA ARG A 275 -7.40 20.47 -22.94
C ARG A 275 -7.03 19.16 -22.28
N GLY A 276 -5.71 18.92 -22.13
CA GLY A 276 -5.18 17.74 -21.45
C GLY A 276 -5.04 17.97 -19.99
N HIS A 277 -5.63 17.11 -19.20
CA HIS A 277 -5.22 16.80 -17.84
C HIS A 277 -4.50 15.47 -17.91
N GLY A 278 -3.52 15.27 -17.02
CA GLY A 278 -2.66 14.11 -17.00
C GLY A 278 -3.45 12.79 -17.00
N MET A 279 -3.05 11.87 -17.86
CA MET A 279 -3.61 10.54 -17.92
C MET A 279 -2.73 9.59 -17.15
N GLY A 280 -2.96 9.51 -15.84
CA GLY A 280 -2.71 8.29 -15.11
C GLY A 280 -3.70 7.22 -15.60
N GLY A 281 -3.21 6.06 -15.91
CA GLY A 281 -3.94 4.80 -16.00
C GLY A 281 -5.11 4.68 -16.98
N MET A 282 -4.91 3.96 -18.08
CA MET A 282 -6.03 3.38 -18.83
C MET A 282 -6.72 2.30 -17.98
N VAL A 283 -7.76 2.69 -17.28
CA VAL A 283 -8.65 1.76 -16.56
C VAL A 283 -9.68 1.22 -17.55
N ALA A 284 -9.59 -0.07 -17.86
CA ALA A 284 -10.73 -0.80 -18.39
C ALA A 284 -11.68 -1.11 -17.21
N GLY A 285 -12.71 -0.29 -17.04
CA GLY A 285 -13.71 -0.47 -15.99
C GLY A 285 -14.51 -1.75 -16.22
N ALA A 286 -14.57 -2.59 -15.21
CA ALA A 286 -15.65 -3.53 -14.98
C ALA A 286 -16.28 -3.18 -13.62
N ALA A 287 -17.41 -2.51 -13.68
CA ALA A 287 -18.26 -2.27 -12.54
C ALA A 287 -18.87 -3.59 -12.08
N LEU A 288 -18.50 -4.06 -10.90
CA LEU A 288 -19.34 -4.99 -10.13
C LEU A 288 -19.45 -4.44 -8.70
N GLY A 289 -20.69 -4.06 -8.35
CA GLY A 289 -21.02 -3.47 -7.07
C GLY A 289 -20.75 -4.41 -5.90
N VAL A 290 -20.23 -3.83 -4.83
CA VAL A 290 -20.31 -4.39 -3.50
C VAL A 290 -20.99 -3.34 -2.61
N ALA A 291 -22.30 -3.52 -2.40
CA ALA A 291 -23.00 -2.85 -1.33
C ALA A 291 -22.61 -3.55 -0.03
N GLY A 292 -21.99 -2.84 0.91
CA GLY A 292 -21.78 -3.37 2.25
C GLY A 292 -20.61 -2.81 3.06
N GLY A 293 -19.81 -1.89 2.53
CA GLY A 293 -18.56 -1.48 3.20
C GLY A 293 -18.48 -0.05 3.79
N MET A 294 -19.55 0.74 3.73
CA MET A 294 -19.42 2.18 4.02
C MET A 294 -19.45 2.59 5.50
N ILE A 295 -19.80 1.70 6.43
CA ILE A 295 -19.91 2.08 7.85
C ILE A 295 -18.59 1.83 8.64
N ALA A 296 -17.72 0.96 8.16
CA ALA A 296 -16.45 0.67 8.83
C ALA A 296 -15.30 1.64 8.43
N GLY A 297 -15.42 2.33 7.28
CA GLY A 297 -14.37 3.22 6.76
C GLY A 297 -14.14 4.47 7.63
N GLU A 298 -15.20 5.13 8.08
CA GLU A 298 -15.08 6.38 8.85
C GLU A 298 -14.38 6.20 10.21
N MET A 299 -14.67 5.09 10.92
CA MET A 299 -14.00 4.83 12.22
C MET A 299 -12.51 4.47 12.07
N ILE A 300 -12.11 3.93 10.92
CA ILE A 300 -10.70 3.55 10.67
C ILE A 300 -9.88 4.77 10.26
N GLU A 301 -10.46 5.72 9.53
CA GLU A 301 -9.79 6.99 9.22
C GLU A 301 -9.43 7.76 10.50
N GLU A 302 -10.37 7.87 11.45
CA GLU A 302 -10.13 8.53 12.74
C GLU A 302 -9.03 7.82 13.55
N SER A 303 -8.95 6.48 13.48
CA SER A 303 -7.89 5.69 14.14
C SER A 303 -6.51 5.91 13.50
N PHE A 304 -6.43 6.03 12.17
CA PHE A 304 -5.19 6.35 11.48
C PHE A 304 -4.76 7.81 11.70
N GLU A 305 -5.69 8.76 11.75
CA GLU A 305 -5.36 10.17 11.99
C GLU A 305 -4.99 10.45 13.45
N GLY A 306 -5.61 9.78 14.43
CA GLY A 306 -5.35 9.96 15.84
C GLY A 306 -4.03 9.36 16.34
N ASP A 307 -3.65 8.19 15.81
CA ASP A 307 -2.46 7.45 16.27
C ASP A 307 -1.17 7.84 15.51
N PHE A 308 -1.29 8.44 14.33
CA PHE A 308 -0.16 8.82 13.48
C PHE A 308 0.16 10.33 13.45
N GLY A 309 -0.64 11.16 14.14
CA GLY A 309 -0.55 12.63 14.06
C GLY A 309 0.54 13.31 14.88
N ASP A 310 1.26 12.62 15.80
CA ASP A 310 2.10 13.27 16.82
C ASP A 310 3.62 12.91 16.77
N PHE A 311 4.18 12.52 15.65
CA PHE A 311 5.62 12.26 15.52
C PHE A 311 6.33 13.10 14.46
N GLY A 312 5.94 14.34 14.29
CA GLY A 312 6.59 15.25 13.36
C GLY A 312 6.79 16.65 13.94
N GLY A 313 7.75 16.80 14.86
CA GLY A 313 8.11 18.13 15.31
C GLY A 313 9.05 18.14 16.50
N ASP A 314 10.21 18.63 16.28
CA ASP A 314 11.28 19.17 17.11
C ASP A 314 12.57 18.32 17.15
N GLU A 315 13.46 18.63 16.24
CA GLU A 315 14.76 19.29 16.43
C GLU A 315 15.45 19.50 15.07
#